data_fb5ff4f0acd075101ccb1ecb70e0ea8d
#
_entry.id   fb5ff4f0acd075101ccb1ecb70e0ea8d
#
_cell.length_a   1.000
_cell.length_b   1.000
_cell.length_c   1.000
_cell.angle_alpha   90.00
_cell.angle_beta   90.00
_cell.angle_gamma   90.00
#
_symmetry.space_group_name_H-M   'P 1'
#
loop_
_entity.id
_entity.type
_entity.pdbx_description
1 polymer ?
#
loop_
_entity_poly.entity_id
_entity_poly.type
_entity_poly.pdbx_seq_one_letter_code
_entity_poly.pdbx_strand_id
1 'polypeptide(L)'
;WSPGEVWIPNPLPLAKQASTRWVGEDTTGGTTYLNISDIAAILSEFPPRFDFILFDACFGQTVEVAYELRNCTDYVIGSPTEIPGPGAPYESVVPAMFKGTNVGVEIGKAYYEPYEKLYTGVSPSMTWTGGVAISVIDCAALDELASVTKQTIAKNELNVGEIYNYDLRSKYS
;
A
#
# COMPACT_ATOMS: atom_id res chain seq x y z
N TRP A 1 -12.83 5.08 -5.05
CA TRP A 1 -12.18 4.32 -3.98
C TRP A 1 -12.88 4.61 -2.66
N SER A 2 -13.51 3.62 -2.06
CA SER A 2 -14.09 3.77 -0.72
C SER A 2 -13.07 3.30 0.30
N PRO A 3 -12.77 4.06 1.35
CA PRO A 3 -11.94 3.61 2.47
C PRO A 3 -12.69 2.57 3.34
N GLY A 4 -13.73 1.96 2.80
CA GLY A 4 -14.56 1.01 3.50
C GLY A 4 -13.86 -0.32 3.69
N GLU A 5 -13.60 -0.63 4.91
CA GLU A 5 -13.07 -1.85 5.49
C GLU A 5 -11.55 -1.98 5.44
N VAL A 6 -10.96 -1.48 6.48
CA VAL A 6 -9.60 -1.81 6.91
C VAL A 6 -9.44 -3.33 6.89
N TRP A 7 -8.43 -3.79 6.19
CA TRP A 7 -8.06 -5.19 6.21
C TRP A 7 -7.72 -5.62 7.65
N ILE A 8 -8.61 -6.37 8.24
CA ILE A 8 -8.36 -7.07 9.50
C ILE A 8 -7.93 -8.47 9.09
N PRO A 9 -6.73 -8.93 9.44
CA PRO A 9 -6.46 -10.35 9.43
C PRO A 9 -7.48 -10.96 10.38
N ASN A 10 -8.47 -11.63 9.80
CA ASN A 10 -9.45 -12.35 10.62
C ASN A 10 -8.67 -13.37 11.43
N PRO A 11 -8.73 -13.35 12.78
CA PRO A 11 -8.17 -14.44 13.55
C PRO A 11 -8.92 -15.69 13.10
N LEU A 12 -8.20 -16.57 12.44
CA LEU A 12 -8.74 -17.79 11.89
C LEU A 12 -9.69 -18.49 12.86
N PRO A 13 -10.93 -18.74 12.43
CA PRO A 13 -11.31 -20.09 12.21
C PRO A 13 -11.56 -20.29 10.73
N LEU A 14 -10.73 -21.17 10.18
CA LEU A 14 -11.04 -22.05 9.07
C LEU A 14 -12.21 -21.63 8.18
N ALA A 15 -11.86 -21.19 6.95
CA ALA A 15 -12.73 -21.23 5.78
C ALA A 15 -13.95 -20.30 5.77
N LYS A 16 -13.73 -19.02 5.89
CA LYS A 16 -14.49 -18.04 5.11
C LYS A 16 -13.50 -17.18 4.37
N GLN A 17 -13.74 -17.04 3.08
CA GLN A 17 -12.92 -16.26 2.15
C GLN A 17 -12.45 -14.98 2.82
N ALA A 18 -11.13 -14.82 2.94
CA ALA A 18 -10.55 -13.53 3.28
C ALA A 18 -11.17 -12.51 2.31
N SER A 19 -11.82 -11.48 2.84
CA SER A 19 -12.26 -10.37 2.01
C SER A 19 -11.01 -9.75 1.42
N THR A 20 -10.76 -10.03 0.15
CA THR A 20 -9.63 -9.49 -0.58
C THR A 20 -9.84 -7.99 -0.71
N ARG A 21 -8.77 -7.22 -0.52
CA ARG A 21 -8.80 -5.78 -0.81
C ARG A 21 -9.05 -5.58 -2.29
N TRP A 22 -10.04 -4.78 -2.59
CA TRP A 22 -10.33 -4.36 -3.95
C TRP A 22 -9.87 -2.91 -4.17
N VAL A 23 -9.42 -2.64 -5.37
CA VAL A 23 -8.89 -1.33 -5.80
C VAL A 23 -9.95 -0.55 -6.56
N GLY A 24 -10.90 -1.23 -7.16
CA GLY A 24 -11.99 -0.65 -7.92
C GLY A 24 -13.28 -1.43 -7.77
N GLU A 25 -14.38 -0.73 -7.90
CA GLU A 25 -15.74 -1.25 -7.89
C GLU A 25 -16.48 -0.76 -9.13
N ASP A 26 -17.13 -1.68 -9.85
CA ASP A 26 -18.07 -1.36 -10.93
C ASP A 26 -19.48 -1.79 -10.51
N THR A 27 -20.39 -0.83 -10.51
CA THR A 27 -21.79 -1.02 -10.16
C THR A 27 -22.74 -0.95 -11.37
N THR A 28 -22.22 -0.84 -12.60
CA THR A 28 -23.01 -0.55 -13.81
C THR A 28 -23.92 -1.71 -14.23
N GLY A 29 -23.60 -2.94 -13.88
CA GLY A 29 -24.39 -4.12 -14.26
C GLY A 29 -24.51 -5.16 -13.14
N GLY A 30 -24.26 -4.77 -11.92
CA GLY A 30 -24.05 -5.57 -10.73
C GLY A 30 -22.78 -5.12 -10.06
N THR A 31 -22.54 -5.52 -8.82
CA THR A 31 -21.31 -5.12 -8.13
C THR A 31 -20.19 -6.09 -8.47
N THR A 32 -19.14 -5.60 -9.13
CA THR A 32 -17.90 -6.32 -9.39
C THR A 32 -16.72 -5.58 -8.78
N TYR A 33 -15.75 -6.31 -8.30
CA TYR A 33 -14.57 -5.77 -7.62
C TYR A 33 -13.29 -6.16 -8.36
N LEU A 34 -12.37 -5.21 -8.47
CA LEU A 34 -11.01 -5.44 -8.97
C LEU A 34 -10.08 -5.64 -7.78
N ASN A 35 -9.66 -6.85 -7.52
CA ASN A 35 -8.74 -7.18 -6.43
C ASN A 35 -7.27 -7.00 -6.85
N ILE A 36 -6.37 -6.91 -5.87
CA ILE A 36 -4.92 -6.83 -6.15
C ILE A 36 -4.41 -8.05 -6.91
N SER A 37 -4.93 -9.24 -6.61
CA SER A 37 -4.58 -10.47 -7.34
C SER A 37 -4.99 -10.41 -8.82
N ASP A 38 -6.13 -9.78 -9.13
CA ASP A 38 -6.59 -9.60 -10.51
C ASP A 38 -5.67 -8.63 -11.25
N ILE A 39 -5.25 -7.55 -10.58
CA ILE A 39 -4.27 -6.60 -11.12
C ILE A 39 -2.95 -7.31 -11.39
N ALA A 40 -2.43 -8.09 -10.43
CA ALA A 40 -1.19 -8.83 -10.59
C ALA A 40 -1.27 -9.80 -11.78
N ALA A 41 -2.37 -10.53 -11.92
CA ALA A 41 -2.60 -11.43 -13.05
C ALA A 41 -2.59 -10.69 -14.38
N ILE A 42 -3.32 -9.58 -14.49
CA ILE A 42 -3.39 -8.74 -15.70
C ILE A 42 -2.00 -8.19 -16.04
N LEU A 43 -1.31 -7.59 -15.07
CA LEU A 43 -0.01 -6.95 -15.30
C LEU A 43 1.07 -7.99 -15.70
N SER A 44 0.96 -9.23 -15.23
CA SER A 44 1.90 -10.29 -15.59
C SER A 44 1.83 -10.72 -17.05
N GLU A 45 0.75 -10.36 -17.74
CA GLU A 45 0.60 -10.61 -19.19
C GLU A 45 1.36 -9.60 -20.06
N PHE A 46 1.89 -8.51 -19.47
CA PHE A 46 2.60 -7.45 -20.18
C PHE A 46 4.12 -7.54 -19.93
N PRO A 47 4.89 -8.19 -20.82
CA PRO A 47 6.35 -8.03 -20.79
C PRO A 47 6.76 -6.74 -21.54
N PRO A 48 7.80 -6.02 -21.11
CA PRO A 48 8.62 -6.27 -19.93
C PRO A 48 7.93 -5.88 -18.63
N ARG A 49 8.50 -6.33 -17.52
CA ARG A 49 8.17 -5.91 -16.16
C ARG A 49 8.21 -4.39 -16.03
N PHE A 50 7.33 -3.83 -15.22
CA PHE A 50 7.26 -2.38 -14.96
C PHE A 50 8.42 -1.93 -14.04
N ASP A 51 8.95 -0.75 -14.26
CA ASP A 51 9.96 -0.18 -13.37
C ASP A 51 9.33 0.17 -12.00
N PHE A 52 8.09 0.61 -11.99
CA PHE A 52 7.35 0.93 -10.74
C PHE A 52 5.84 0.84 -10.94
N ILE A 53 5.14 0.67 -9.81
CA ILE A 53 3.70 0.89 -9.66
C ILE A 53 3.50 1.92 -8.55
N LEU A 54 2.81 3.03 -8.85
CA LEU A 54 2.47 4.08 -7.90
C LEU A 54 0.97 4.01 -7.59
N PHE A 55 0.64 3.83 -6.30
CA PHE A 55 -0.72 3.96 -5.79
C PHE A 55 -0.93 5.36 -5.22
N ASP A 56 -1.70 6.18 -5.93
CA ASP A 56 -2.19 7.47 -5.42
C ASP A 56 -3.52 7.26 -4.69
N ALA A 57 -3.45 6.51 -3.61
CA ALA A 57 -4.61 6.09 -2.82
C ALA A 57 -4.23 5.87 -1.36
N CYS A 58 -5.17 6.17 -0.46
CA CYS A 58 -5.03 5.83 0.96
C CYS A 58 -4.85 4.32 1.13
N PHE A 59 -3.95 3.91 2.03
CA PHE A 59 -3.66 2.50 2.31
C PHE A 59 -3.32 1.66 1.07
N GLY A 60 -2.92 2.33 -0.03
CA GLY A 60 -2.61 1.66 -1.30
C GLY A 60 -1.38 0.79 -1.25
N GLN A 61 -0.49 1.01 -0.26
CA GLN A 61 0.76 0.29 -0.17
C GLN A 61 0.91 -0.37 1.20
N THR A 62 0.71 -1.69 1.22
CA THR A 62 1.05 -2.56 2.34
C THR A 62 2.02 -3.63 1.84
N VAL A 63 2.70 -4.31 2.76
CA VAL A 63 3.64 -5.37 2.38
C VAL A 63 2.96 -6.50 1.61
N GLU A 64 1.69 -6.80 1.91
CA GLU A 64 0.91 -7.81 1.21
C GLU A 64 0.59 -7.39 -0.23
N VAL A 65 0.19 -6.14 -0.44
CA VAL A 65 -0.03 -5.58 -1.79
C VAL A 65 1.25 -5.61 -2.60
N ALA A 66 2.37 -5.18 -2.01
CA ALA A 66 3.65 -5.19 -2.69
C ALA A 66 4.11 -6.63 -3.00
N TYR A 67 3.90 -7.58 -2.08
CA TYR A 67 4.23 -8.98 -2.29
C TYR A 67 3.44 -9.60 -3.44
N GLU A 68 2.15 -9.30 -3.56
CA GLU A 68 1.32 -9.78 -4.67
C GLU A 68 1.81 -9.25 -6.01
N LEU A 69 2.23 -7.99 -6.06
CA LEU A 69 2.71 -7.32 -7.28
C LEU A 69 4.21 -7.53 -7.58
N ARG A 70 4.97 -8.19 -6.70
CA ARG A 70 6.43 -8.26 -6.76
C ARG A 70 7.00 -8.83 -8.07
N ASN A 71 6.23 -9.66 -8.76
CA ASN A 71 6.65 -10.23 -10.04
C ASN A 71 6.31 -9.32 -11.23
N CYS A 72 5.52 -8.28 -11.03
CA CYS A 72 5.05 -7.38 -12.08
C CYS A 72 5.90 -6.11 -12.17
N THR A 73 6.56 -5.71 -11.09
CA THR A 73 7.25 -4.43 -11.00
C THR A 73 8.52 -4.51 -10.15
N ASP A 74 9.44 -3.55 -10.34
CA ASP A 74 10.63 -3.42 -9.51
C ASP A 74 10.34 -2.69 -8.20
N TYR A 75 9.47 -1.67 -8.23
CA TYR A 75 9.10 -0.90 -7.06
C TYR A 75 7.58 -0.79 -6.92
N VAL A 76 7.08 -0.91 -5.69
CA VAL A 76 5.73 -0.50 -5.31
C VAL A 76 5.84 0.73 -4.43
N ILE A 77 5.14 1.81 -4.83
CA ILE A 77 5.19 3.13 -4.19
C ILE A 77 3.78 3.50 -3.78
N GLY A 78 3.62 4.06 -2.60
CA GLY A 78 2.31 4.50 -2.11
C GLY A 78 2.33 4.82 -0.63
N SER A 79 1.16 5.02 -0.06
CA SER A 79 0.99 5.27 1.37
C SER A 79 0.49 4.04 2.11
N PRO A 80 1.11 3.68 3.25
CA PRO A 80 0.55 2.69 4.16
C PRO A 80 -0.59 3.26 5.03
N THR A 81 -0.85 4.56 4.93
CA THR A 81 -1.87 5.30 5.68
C THR A 81 -2.78 6.10 4.73
N GLU A 82 -3.60 6.97 5.29
CA GLU A 82 -4.34 7.95 4.51
C GLU A 82 -3.41 8.94 3.82
N ILE A 83 -3.81 9.40 2.63
CA ILE A 83 -3.15 10.49 1.91
C ILE A 83 -4.05 11.73 1.90
N PRO A 84 -3.47 12.93 1.75
CA PRO A 84 -4.24 14.15 1.60
C PRO A 84 -5.14 14.13 0.37
N GLY A 85 -6.30 14.80 0.44
CA GLY A 85 -7.27 14.85 -0.64
C GLY A 85 -6.73 15.28 -2.01
N PRO A 86 -5.75 16.21 -2.10
CA PRO A 86 -5.14 16.55 -3.39
C PRO A 86 -4.37 15.41 -4.07
N GLY A 87 -4.00 14.34 -3.35
CA GLY A 87 -3.26 13.21 -3.90
C GLY A 87 -1.79 13.52 -4.22
N ALA A 88 -1.26 12.83 -5.20
CA ALA A 88 0.13 13.01 -5.62
C ALA A 88 0.39 14.42 -6.17
N PRO A 89 1.49 15.08 -5.78
CA PRO A 89 1.90 16.34 -6.38
C PRO A 89 2.50 16.09 -7.77
N TYR A 90 1.67 15.87 -8.77
CA TYR A 90 2.05 15.41 -10.11
C TYR A 90 3.05 16.32 -10.82
N GLU A 91 3.11 17.61 -10.49
CA GLU A 91 4.09 18.55 -11.03
C GLU A 91 5.54 18.13 -10.69
N SER A 92 5.75 17.53 -9.52
CA SER A 92 7.07 16.99 -9.09
C SER A 92 7.21 15.51 -9.39
N VAL A 93 6.15 14.74 -9.24
CA VAL A 93 6.18 13.27 -9.38
C VAL A 93 6.38 12.84 -10.83
N VAL A 94 5.68 13.45 -11.79
CA VAL A 94 5.80 13.07 -13.20
C VAL A 94 7.22 13.23 -13.75
N PRO A 95 7.93 14.35 -13.52
CA PRO A 95 9.35 14.44 -13.93
C PRO A 95 10.25 13.40 -13.26
N ALA A 96 9.95 12.98 -12.03
CA ALA A 96 10.72 11.97 -11.32
C ALA A 96 10.57 10.57 -11.92
N MET A 97 9.42 10.25 -12.54
CA MET A 97 9.17 8.98 -13.22
C MET A 97 10.13 8.70 -14.38
N PHE A 98 10.76 9.74 -14.93
CA PHE A 98 11.68 9.64 -16.05
C PHE A 98 13.16 9.74 -15.65
N LYS A 99 13.46 9.74 -14.36
CA LYS A 99 14.85 9.71 -13.87
C LYS A 99 15.36 8.26 -13.91
N GLY A 100 16.30 7.97 -14.76
CA GLY A 100 16.71 6.62 -15.15
C GLY A 100 17.40 5.75 -14.08
N THR A 101 17.72 6.28 -12.88
CA THR A 101 18.33 5.52 -11.78
C THR A 101 17.55 5.70 -10.50
N ASN A 102 17.30 4.60 -9.76
CA ASN A 102 16.56 4.61 -8.50
C ASN A 102 15.18 5.29 -8.60
N VAL A 103 14.48 5.03 -9.69
CA VAL A 103 13.20 5.68 -10.03
C VAL A 103 12.20 5.65 -8.85
N GLY A 104 12.13 4.54 -8.13
CA GLY A 104 11.26 4.42 -6.97
C GLY A 104 11.57 5.45 -5.89
N VAL A 105 12.85 5.62 -5.55
CA VAL A 105 13.30 6.59 -4.53
C VAL A 105 13.06 8.02 -5.01
N GLU A 106 13.31 8.31 -6.29
CA GLU A 106 13.08 9.63 -6.86
C GLU A 106 11.60 10.03 -6.85
N ILE A 107 10.71 9.08 -7.19
CA ILE A 107 9.26 9.29 -7.09
C ILE A 107 8.83 9.51 -5.63
N GLY A 108 9.30 8.67 -4.71
CA GLY A 108 8.99 8.81 -3.28
C GLY A 108 9.38 10.17 -2.72
N LYS A 109 10.58 10.66 -3.03
CA LYS A 109 11.04 12.01 -2.67
C LYS A 109 10.18 13.10 -3.30
N ALA A 110 9.92 12.99 -4.60
CA ALA A 110 9.11 13.97 -5.33
C ALA A 110 7.67 14.05 -4.81
N TYR A 111 7.15 12.94 -4.27
CA TYR A 111 5.86 12.93 -3.59
C TYR A 111 5.94 13.60 -2.21
N TYR A 112 6.96 13.26 -1.42
CA TYR A 112 7.10 13.68 -0.03
C TYR A 112 7.48 15.17 0.14
N GLU A 113 8.47 15.65 -0.61
CA GLU A 113 9.07 16.98 -0.41
C GLU A 113 8.09 18.17 -0.50
N PRO A 114 7.09 18.21 -1.42
CA PRO A 114 6.09 19.27 -1.43
C PRO A 114 5.23 19.27 -0.16
N TYR A 115 4.86 18.08 0.34
CA TYR A 115 4.08 17.95 1.56
C TYR A 115 4.88 18.28 2.83
N GLU A 116 6.18 17.96 2.86
CA GLU A 116 7.06 18.37 3.95
C GLU A 116 7.07 19.89 4.13
N LYS A 117 7.09 20.62 3.02
CA LYS A 117 7.03 22.09 3.04
C LYS A 117 5.69 22.66 3.54
N LEU A 118 4.61 21.88 3.39
CA LEU A 118 3.27 22.25 3.84
C LEU A 118 2.99 21.80 5.26
N TYR A 119 3.85 20.95 5.84
CA TYR A 119 3.62 20.39 7.17
C TYR A 119 3.75 21.46 8.25
N THR A 120 2.67 21.67 8.99
CA THR A 120 2.57 22.67 10.07
C THR A 120 2.63 22.09 11.47
N GLY A 121 2.90 20.80 11.59
CA GLY A 121 2.90 20.09 12.86
C GLY A 121 1.54 19.48 13.23
N VAL A 122 1.43 18.96 14.45
CA VAL A 122 0.19 18.35 14.93
C VAL A 122 -0.81 19.42 15.29
N SER A 123 -1.99 19.38 14.68
CA SER A 123 -3.10 20.28 15.00
C SER A 123 -3.93 19.73 16.16
N PRO A 124 -4.17 20.52 17.24
CA PRO A 124 -5.08 20.13 18.31
C PRO A 124 -6.54 19.94 17.84
N SER A 125 -6.91 20.57 16.72
CA SER A 125 -8.26 20.49 16.15
C SER A 125 -8.46 19.31 15.21
N MET A 126 -7.49 18.40 15.09
CA MET A 126 -7.50 17.27 14.16
C MET A 126 -7.67 17.65 12.68
N THR A 127 -7.46 18.89 12.33
CA THR A 127 -7.39 19.31 10.92
C THR A 127 -6.08 18.82 10.29
N TRP A 128 -6.14 18.48 9.01
CA TRP A 128 -4.95 18.06 8.29
C TRP A 128 -3.85 19.12 8.34
N THR A 129 -2.64 18.71 8.71
CA THR A 129 -1.50 19.59 8.96
C THR A 129 -0.51 19.63 7.79
N GLY A 130 -0.87 19.09 6.64
CA GLY A 130 -0.04 19.08 5.43
C GLY A 130 0.88 17.87 5.29
N GLY A 131 0.88 16.94 6.26
CA GLY A 131 1.75 15.77 6.24
C GLY A 131 1.26 14.66 5.32
N VAL A 132 2.20 13.84 4.85
CA VAL A 132 1.95 12.60 4.11
C VAL A 132 2.98 11.54 4.52
N ALA A 133 2.57 10.28 4.55
CA ALA A 133 3.48 9.15 4.65
C ALA A 133 3.57 8.49 3.27
N ILE A 134 4.78 8.38 2.73
CA ILE A 134 5.05 7.67 1.47
C ILE A 134 6.13 6.63 1.72
N SER A 135 5.89 5.45 1.19
CA SER A 135 6.76 4.30 1.28
C SER A 135 7.14 3.81 -0.13
N VAL A 136 8.36 3.35 -0.26
CA VAL A 136 8.91 2.76 -1.49
C VAL A 136 9.40 1.37 -1.13
N ILE A 137 8.82 0.35 -1.71
CA ILE A 137 9.22 -1.05 -1.51
C ILE A 137 9.97 -1.52 -2.74
N ASP A 138 11.21 -2.01 -2.52
CA ASP A 138 11.97 -2.76 -3.50
C ASP A 138 11.45 -4.20 -3.53
N CYS A 139 10.86 -4.59 -4.65
CA CYS A 139 10.24 -5.90 -4.81
C CYS A 139 11.26 -7.04 -4.79
N ALA A 140 12.53 -6.78 -5.08
CA ALA A 140 13.57 -7.79 -5.04
C ALA A 140 13.82 -8.35 -3.62
N ALA A 141 13.50 -7.58 -2.58
CA ALA A 141 13.67 -8.01 -1.19
C ALA A 141 12.49 -8.83 -0.64
N LEU A 142 11.37 -8.92 -1.36
CA LEU A 142 10.11 -9.43 -0.78
C LEU A 142 10.08 -10.95 -0.61
N ASP A 143 10.74 -11.72 -1.46
CA ASP A 143 10.78 -13.18 -1.31
C ASP A 143 11.63 -13.59 -0.08
N GLU A 144 12.73 -12.88 0.17
CA GLU A 144 13.51 -13.07 1.38
C GLU A 144 12.71 -12.69 2.63
N LEU A 145 12.04 -11.54 2.62
CA LEU A 145 11.16 -11.10 3.71
C LEU A 145 10.09 -12.15 4.00
N ALA A 146 9.40 -12.67 2.98
CA ALA A 146 8.38 -13.69 3.14
C ALA A 146 8.94 -14.98 3.74
N SER A 147 10.13 -15.40 3.31
CA SER A 147 10.82 -16.59 3.85
C SER A 147 11.16 -16.41 5.32
N VAL A 148 11.76 -15.29 5.70
CA VAL A 148 12.11 -14.99 7.09
C VAL A 148 10.86 -14.87 7.96
N THR A 149 9.82 -14.20 7.49
CA THR A 149 8.53 -14.08 8.18
C THR A 149 7.94 -15.45 8.47
N LYS A 150 7.87 -16.31 7.46
CA LYS A 150 7.36 -17.69 7.61
C LYS A 150 8.15 -18.48 8.66
N GLN A 151 9.49 -18.39 8.64
CA GLN A 151 10.34 -19.06 9.61
C GLN A 151 10.15 -18.51 11.03
N THR A 152 9.99 -17.20 11.16
CA THR A 152 9.79 -16.54 12.45
C THR A 152 8.45 -16.92 13.06
N ILE A 153 7.38 -16.93 12.28
CA ILE A 153 6.06 -17.37 12.71
C ILE A 153 6.10 -18.83 13.17
N ALA A 154 6.73 -19.72 12.38
CA ALA A 154 6.82 -21.13 12.71
C ALA A 154 7.63 -21.41 13.98
N LYS A 155 8.66 -20.60 14.27
CA LYS A 155 9.51 -20.77 15.47
C LYS A 155 8.88 -20.26 16.75
N ASN A 156 8.05 -19.23 16.66
CA ASN A 156 7.57 -18.50 17.84
C ASN A 156 6.17 -18.91 18.29
N GLU A 157 5.51 -19.87 17.62
CA GLU A 157 4.13 -20.28 17.93
C GLU A 157 3.25 -19.06 18.25
N LEU A 158 3.27 -18.07 17.35
CA LEU A 158 2.64 -16.78 17.61
C LEU A 158 1.20 -16.96 18.05
N ASN A 159 0.91 -16.54 19.27
CA ASN A 159 -0.44 -16.44 19.76
C ASN A 159 -1.14 -15.31 19.00
N VAL A 160 -2.10 -15.64 18.14
CA VAL A 160 -2.83 -14.66 17.32
C VAL A 160 -3.48 -13.57 18.18
N GLY A 161 -3.83 -13.88 19.45
CA GLY A 161 -4.36 -12.91 20.41
C GLY A 161 -3.35 -11.86 20.87
N GLU A 162 -2.05 -12.09 20.66
CA GLU A 162 -0.98 -11.15 21.00
C GLU A 162 -0.52 -10.32 19.79
N ILE A 163 -1.00 -10.62 18.59
CA ILE A 163 -0.73 -9.82 17.40
C ILE A 163 -1.47 -8.49 17.54
N TYR A 164 -0.70 -7.42 17.46
CA TYR A 164 -1.22 -6.08 17.60
C TYR A 164 -2.18 -5.73 16.44
N ASN A 165 -3.44 -5.43 16.79
CA ASN A 165 -4.44 -5.04 15.81
C ASN A 165 -4.57 -3.51 15.79
N TYR A 166 -4.11 -2.88 14.70
CA TYR A 166 -4.16 -1.43 14.53
C TYR A 166 -5.59 -0.88 14.48
N ASP A 167 -6.58 -1.69 14.07
CA ASP A 167 -7.97 -1.25 14.03
C ASP A 167 -8.58 -0.99 15.41
N LEU A 168 -8.08 -1.64 16.43
CA LEU A 168 -8.54 -1.40 17.78
C LEU A 168 -8.13 -0.03 18.31
N ARG A 169 -7.11 0.60 17.72
CA ARG A 169 -6.70 1.97 18.05
C ARG A 169 -7.71 3.02 17.63
N SER A 170 -8.37 2.85 16.51
CA SER A 170 -9.33 3.82 15.98
C SER A 170 -10.59 3.95 16.82
N LYS A 171 -10.83 2.99 17.73
CA LYS A 171 -11.98 3.02 18.65
C LYS A 171 -11.71 3.75 19.97
N TYR A 172 -10.45 4.14 20.22
CA TYR A 172 -10.00 4.73 21.50
C TYR A 172 -9.24 6.04 21.35
N SER A 173 -9.20 6.60 20.13
CA SER A 173 -8.61 7.92 19.86
C SER A 173 -9.66 9.00 19.70
#